data_beee25b3ded2128c904cb2ed8f986be8
#
_entry.id   beee25b3ded2128c904cb2ed8f986be8
#
_cell.length_a   1.000
_cell.length_b   1.000
_cell.length_c   1.000
_cell.angle_alpha   90.00
_cell.angle_beta   90.00
_cell.angle_gamma   90.00
#
_symmetry.space_group_name_H-M   'P 1'
#
loop_
_entity.id
_entity.type
_entity.pdbx_description
1 polymer ?
#
loop_
_entity_poly.entity_id
_entity_poly.type
_entity_poly.pdbx_seq_one_letter_code
_entity_poly.pdbx_strand_id
1 'polypeptide(L)'
;MRERRLLRTVVLLGMVAGCCVDVRAADVAHEAASGSIIDSVAAWASIVWDYVRSHTGAVVSVAYVLVQIAGVLTSIRAILTARTSQGAVAWVVALILMPVVSVPAYWVFGRSKFHGYVTLRRQRSAISAPTIQAALIRMRAKNMLVTPQFGEPFAIELLAHLPLTRGNDVELLIDGDDTFSSIFDGIDRAREYVLVQFYIIHDDDTGRELLSHLVAKVKEGVRCHVLFDEIGSSGLTRKYVRDMRAAGINVSAFNTRRGRWNRFQINFRNHRKIVVVDGREAWVGGLNVGDEYRSRDKKAGYWRDTHTRLAGPVVQCVQAVFLEDWHWATGEIPKFEWRPEVAPNGVSRVALCLPSAPSDELETATLFFLDAINTARTRIWIASPYFVPDEQFISALQLAALRGVDVRILIPDKADNFLVQLSAWSYIEELETVGIKTFRYTKGFMHHKVVVVDNAYSTIGTANFDNRSFRLNFELTMAFADRQFNEQVTKMLENDFACSRLATSAELNARGFWFRLAVRVAMLLAPVQ
;
A
#
# COMPACT_ATOMS: atom_id res chain seq x y z
N MET A 1 30.56 27.44 10.23
CA MET A 1 30.66 25.99 10.56
C MET A 1 30.33 25.07 9.39
N ARG A 2 29.36 25.37 8.51
CA ARG A 2 29.04 24.60 7.30
C ARG A 2 30.16 24.57 6.26
N GLU A 3 30.83 25.70 6.02
CA GLU A 3 31.93 25.83 5.04
C GLU A 3 33.16 24.98 5.41
N ARG A 4 33.53 24.92 6.69
CA ARG A 4 34.65 24.08 7.15
C ARG A 4 34.39 22.58 7.03
N ARG A 5 33.12 22.15 7.02
CA ARG A 5 32.75 20.74 6.77
C ARG A 5 32.81 20.39 5.29
N LEU A 6 32.36 21.30 4.40
CA LEU A 6 32.50 21.10 2.94
C LEU A 6 33.96 21.01 2.53
N LEU A 7 34.81 21.90 3.04
CA LEU A 7 36.25 21.88 2.77
C LEU A 7 36.91 20.57 3.23
N ARG A 8 36.54 20.06 4.41
CA ARG A 8 37.06 18.76 4.90
C ARG A 8 36.59 17.59 4.05
N THR A 9 35.37 17.61 3.53
CA THR A 9 34.84 16.53 2.66
C THR A 9 35.50 16.57 1.28
N VAL A 10 35.73 17.76 0.72
CA VAL A 10 36.47 17.94 -0.55
C VAL A 10 37.93 17.53 -0.40
N VAL A 11 38.59 17.89 0.70
CA VAL A 11 39.97 17.47 1.02
C VAL A 11 40.08 15.97 1.24
N LEU A 12 39.11 15.32 1.89
CA LEU A 12 39.08 13.85 2.07
C LEU A 12 38.87 13.11 0.74
N LEU A 13 37.98 13.62 -0.12
CA LEU A 13 37.80 13.08 -1.48
C LEU A 13 39.05 13.29 -2.34
N GLY A 14 39.73 14.42 -2.20
CA GLY A 14 41.03 14.69 -2.83
C GLY A 14 42.14 13.79 -2.32
N MET A 15 42.17 13.47 -1.01
CA MET A 15 43.16 12.55 -0.44
C MET A 15 42.97 11.10 -0.87
N VAL A 16 41.73 10.64 -1.06
CA VAL A 16 41.43 9.30 -1.58
C VAL A 16 41.80 9.19 -3.07
N ALA A 17 41.64 10.28 -3.85
CA ALA A 17 42.14 10.36 -5.22
C ALA A 17 43.66 10.64 -5.28
N GLY A 18 44.23 11.24 -4.24
CA GLY A 18 45.60 11.80 -4.19
C GLY A 18 46.70 10.82 -3.79
N CYS A 19 46.42 9.53 -3.54
CA CYS A 19 47.51 8.55 -3.37
C CYS A 19 48.34 8.28 -4.64
N CYS A 20 47.97 8.93 -5.77
CA CYS A 20 48.69 8.80 -7.05
C CYS A 20 48.88 10.11 -7.83
N VAL A 21 48.70 11.29 -7.22
CA VAL A 21 48.84 12.58 -7.92
C VAL A 21 50.18 13.23 -7.57
N ASP A 22 51.03 13.35 -8.58
CA ASP A 22 52.34 13.96 -8.56
C ASP A 22 52.33 15.44 -8.13
N VAL A 23 53.48 15.95 -7.75
CA VAL A 23 53.88 17.24 -7.14
C VAL A 23 53.16 18.51 -7.67
N ARG A 24 52.52 18.49 -8.83
CA ARG A 24 51.73 19.62 -9.39
C ARG A 24 50.50 20.02 -8.58
N ALA A 25 49.95 19.13 -7.76
CA ALA A 25 48.82 19.45 -6.90
C ALA A 25 49.15 20.38 -5.73
N ALA A 26 50.42 20.40 -5.32
CA ALA A 26 50.93 21.27 -4.25
C ALA A 26 51.05 22.74 -4.69
N ASP A 27 51.44 22.98 -5.94
CA ASP A 27 51.60 24.34 -6.48
C ASP A 27 50.27 25.04 -6.69
N VAL A 28 49.24 24.30 -7.15
CA VAL A 28 47.86 24.82 -7.33
C VAL A 28 47.15 25.07 -6.00
N ALA A 29 47.45 24.30 -4.96
CA ALA A 29 46.93 24.55 -3.62
C ALA A 29 47.44 25.84 -3.00
N HIS A 30 48.63 26.28 -3.42
CA HIS A 30 49.25 27.55 -2.96
C HIS A 30 48.68 28.78 -3.71
N GLU A 31 48.34 28.64 -4.98
CA GLU A 31 47.72 29.70 -5.79
C GLU A 31 46.19 29.86 -5.48
N ALA A 32 45.51 28.79 -5.11
CA ALA A 32 44.11 28.81 -4.72
C ALA A 32 43.80 29.50 -3.37
N ALA A 33 44.84 29.74 -2.56
CA ALA A 33 44.66 30.43 -1.27
C ALA A 33 44.39 31.94 -1.40
N SER A 34 44.54 32.53 -2.60
CA SER A 34 44.31 33.96 -2.87
C SER A 34 43.08 34.27 -3.74
N GLY A 35 42.38 33.26 -4.26
CA GLY A 35 41.23 33.40 -5.15
C GLY A 35 39.87 33.13 -4.45
N SER A 36 38.78 33.44 -5.14
CA SER A 36 37.43 33.11 -4.64
C SER A 36 37.25 31.58 -4.53
N ILE A 37 36.38 31.13 -3.61
CA ILE A 37 36.08 29.70 -3.40
C ILE A 37 35.62 29.05 -4.72
N ILE A 38 34.93 29.80 -5.59
CA ILE A 38 34.43 29.34 -6.89
C ILE A 38 35.61 29.04 -7.83
N ASP A 39 36.65 29.89 -7.86
CA ASP A 39 37.83 29.71 -8.70
C ASP A 39 38.65 28.50 -8.24
N SER A 40 38.73 28.32 -6.93
CA SER A 40 39.41 27.15 -6.33
C SER A 40 38.69 25.84 -6.68
N VAL A 41 37.35 25.80 -6.63
CA VAL A 41 36.54 24.63 -6.99
C VAL A 41 36.67 24.36 -8.51
N ALA A 42 36.67 25.40 -9.35
CA ALA A 42 36.83 25.26 -10.79
C ALA A 42 38.21 24.71 -11.17
N ALA A 43 39.26 25.22 -10.53
CA ALA A 43 40.63 24.72 -10.72
C ALA A 43 40.78 23.24 -10.31
N TRP A 44 40.23 22.86 -9.16
CA TRP A 44 40.22 21.45 -8.74
C TRP A 44 39.39 20.57 -9.70
N ALA A 45 38.26 21.04 -10.19
CA ALA A 45 37.44 20.32 -11.15
C ALA A 45 38.18 20.07 -12.47
N SER A 46 38.97 21.04 -12.96
CA SER A 46 39.79 20.89 -14.16
C SER A 46 40.93 19.88 -13.98
N ILE A 47 41.65 19.94 -12.85
CA ILE A 47 42.71 18.96 -12.54
C ILE A 47 42.17 17.53 -12.45
N VAL A 48 41.04 17.36 -11.75
CA VAL A 48 40.37 16.05 -11.67
C VAL A 48 39.93 15.59 -13.04
N TRP A 49 39.40 16.49 -13.87
CA TRP A 49 38.98 16.18 -15.23
C TRP A 49 40.14 15.74 -16.12
N ASP A 50 41.25 16.46 -16.10
CA ASP A 50 42.45 16.13 -16.88
C ASP A 50 43.08 14.82 -16.42
N TYR A 51 43.12 14.56 -15.12
CA TYR A 51 43.57 13.29 -14.57
C TYR A 51 42.68 12.14 -15.01
N VAL A 52 41.35 12.28 -14.90
CA VAL A 52 40.38 11.28 -15.36
C VAL A 52 40.54 11.03 -16.85
N ARG A 53 40.71 12.07 -17.65
CA ARG A 53 40.88 11.98 -19.10
C ARG A 53 42.19 11.28 -19.51
N SER A 54 43.30 11.58 -18.83
CA SER A 54 44.61 10.97 -19.11
C SER A 54 44.75 9.54 -18.59
N HIS A 55 43.96 9.16 -17.54
CA HIS A 55 44.00 7.85 -16.91
C HIS A 55 42.67 7.10 -17.03
N THR A 56 41.91 7.34 -18.10
CA THR A 56 40.54 6.80 -18.27
C THR A 56 40.49 5.29 -18.04
N GLY A 57 41.45 4.51 -18.54
CA GLY A 57 41.48 3.06 -18.35
C GLY A 57 41.65 2.65 -16.88
N ALA A 58 42.55 3.31 -16.15
CA ALA A 58 42.77 3.04 -14.72
C ALA A 58 41.54 3.46 -13.87
N VAL A 59 40.97 4.64 -14.16
CA VAL A 59 39.78 5.15 -13.46
C VAL A 59 38.56 4.21 -13.67
N VAL A 60 38.34 3.75 -14.90
CA VAL A 60 37.26 2.79 -15.22
C VAL A 60 37.50 1.46 -14.50
N SER A 61 38.76 0.97 -14.47
CA SER A 61 39.07 -0.28 -13.78
C SER A 61 38.83 -0.18 -12.27
N VAL A 62 39.29 0.91 -11.63
CA VAL A 62 39.04 1.16 -10.20
C VAL A 62 37.55 1.30 -9.91
N ALA A 63 36.80 2.06 -10.72
CA ALA A 63 35.35 2.20 -10.59
C ALA A 63 34.64 0.83 -10.71
N TYR A 64 35.04 0.00 -11.66
CA TYR A 64 34.50 -1.35 -11.82
C TYR A 64 34.78 -2.22 -10.59
N VAL A 65 35.99 -2.22 -10.06
CA VAL A 65 36.35 -2.95 -8.84
C VAL A 65 35.52 -2.48 -7.64
N LEU A 66 35.32 -1.17 -7.48
CA LEU A 66 34.48 -0.61 -6.40
C LEU A 66 33.01 -1.05 -6.54
N VAL A 67 32.48 -1.06 -7.76
CA VAL A 67 31.13 -1.53 -8.04
C VAL A 67 31.00 -3.03 -7.79
N GLN A 68 32.03 -3.84 -8.11
CA GLN A 68 32.06 -5.28 -7.79
C GLN A 68 32.07 -5.50 -6.27
N ILE A 69 32.88 -4.76 -5.52
CA ILE A 69 32.88 -4.83 -4.06
C ILE A 69 31.49 -4.47 -3.51
N ALA A 70 30.87 -3.39 -4.02
CA ALA A 70 29.51 -3.01 -3.63
C ALA A 70 28.49 -4.13 -3.96
N GLY A 71 28.64 -4.82 -5.10
CA GLY A 71 27.84 -5.97 -5.48
C GLY A 71 27.95 -7.12 -4.48
N VAL A 72 29.19 -7.49 -4.11
CA VAL A 72 29.45 -8.56 -3.11
C VAL A 72 28.87 -8.18 -1.73
N LEU A 73 29.11 -6.97 -1.25
CA LEU A 73 28.58 -6.51 0.04
C LEU A 73 27.06 -6.46 0.04
N THR A 74 26.46 -6.04 -1.08
CA THR A 74 24.99 -6.04 -1.25
C THR A 74 24.44 -7.46 -1.33
N SER A 75 25.18 -8.42 -1.92
CA SER A 75 24.80 -9.84 -1.95
C SER A 75 24.73 -10.44 -0.56
N ILE A 76 25.69 -10.15 0.31
CA ILE A 76 25.65 -10.59 1.72
C ILE A 76 24.37 -10.06 2.39
N ARG A 77 24.04 -8.79 2.16
CA ARG A 77 22.82 -8.21 2.68
C ARG A 77 21.57 -8.88 2.10
N ALA A 78 21.58 -9.18 0.80
CA ALA A 78 20.46 -9.86 0.14
C ALA A 78 20.20 -11.24 0.78
N ILE A 79 21.26 -12.02 1.06
CA ILE A 79 21.16 -13.32 1.74
C ILE A 79 20.53 -13.16 3.14
N LEU A 80 20.98 -12.15 3.90
CA LEU A 80 20.53 -11.94 5.28
C LEU A 80 19.10 -11.37 5.40
N THR A 81 18.56 -10.75 4.33
CA THR A 81 17.30 -10.01 4.41
C THR A 81 16.25 -10.47 3.40
N ALA A 82 16.57 -11.38 2.48
CA ALA A 82 15.61 -11.88 1.51
C ALA A 82 14.50 -12.69 2.19
N ARG A 83 13.29 -12.57 1.66
CA ARG A 83 12.10 -13.33 2.14
C ARG A 83 12.10 -14.77 1.69
N THR A 84 12.53 -15.02 0.45
CA THR A 84 12.52 -16.34 -0.17
C THR A 84 13.93 -16.72 -0.59
N SER A 85 14.25 -18.01 -0.52
CA SER A 85 15.53 -18.55 -0.99
C SER A 85 15.75 -18.29 -2.50
N GLN A 86 14.67 -18.42 -3.30
CA GLN A 86 14.71 -18.15 -4.73
C GLN A 86 15.04 -16.68 -5.03
N GLY A 87 14.39 -15.76 -4.30
CA GLY A 87 14.68 -14.32 -4.40
C GLY A 87 16.10 -13.97 -3.97
N ALA A 88 16.63 -14.63 -2.90
CA ALA A 88 18.01 -14.45 -2.48
C ALA A 88 19.00 -14.88 -3.58
N VAL A 89 18.80 -16.08 -4.15
CA VAL A 89 19.65 -16.60 -5.25
C VAL A 89 19.60 -15.67 -6.46
N ALA A 90 18.40 -15.24 -6.89
CA ALA A 90 18.25 -14.33 -8.01
C ALA A 90 19.01 -13.00 -7.81
N TRP A 91 18.89 -12.40 -6.62
CA TRP A 91 19.63 -11.17 -6.30
C TRP A 91 21.14 -11.39 -6.23
N VAL A 92 21.62 -12.48 -5.60
CA VAL A 92 23.06 -12.79 -5.51
C VAL A 92 23.66 -12.95 -6.90
N VAL A 93 23.01 -13.72 -7.77
CA VAL A 93 23.48 -13.92 -9.15
C VAL A 93 23.52 -12.60 -9.91
N ALA A 94 22.45 -11.81 -9.85
CA ALA A 94 22.40 -10.51 -10.52
C ALA A 94 23.44 -9.51 -9.98
N LEU A 95 23.64 -9.45 -8.66
CA LEU A 95 24.58 -8.55 -8.00
C LEU A 95 26.05 -8.88 -8.28
N ILE A 96 26.36 -10.16 -8.51
CA ILE A 96 27.71 -10.60 -8.87
C ILE A 96 27.97 -10.41 -10.36
N LEU A 97 27.00 -10.77 -11.24
CA LEU A 97 27.22 -10.75 -12.69
C LEU A 97 27.04 -9.35 -13.30
N MET A 98 26.11 -8.55 -12.78
CA MET A 98 25.75 -7.23 -13.34
C MET A 98 25.64 -6.15 -12.25
N PRO A 99 26.66 -5.92 -11.42
CA PRO A 99 26.54 -5.06 -10.23
C PRO A 99 26.21 -3.60 -10.55
N VAL A 100 26.60 -3.07 -11.71
CA VAL A 100 26.30 -1.69 -12.13
C VAL A 100 24.80 -1.41 -12.16
N VAL A 101 24.02 -2.36 -12.63
CA VAL A 101 22.54 -2.25 -12.72
C VAL A 101 21.89 -2.81 -11.47
N SER A 102 22.38 -3.94 -10.97
CA SER A 102 21.71 -4.69 -9.89
C SER A 102 21.87 -4.05 -8.52
N VAL A 103 22.98 -3.34 -8.25
CA VAL A 103 23.14 -2.63 -6.96
C VAL A 103 22.10 -1.53 -6.81
N PRO A 104 21.93 -0.57 -7.74
CA PRO A 104 20.85 0.41 -7.66
C PRO A 104 19.45 -0.25 -7.62
N ALA A 105 19.21 -1.26 -8.47
CA ALA A 105 17.93 -1.98 -8.51
C ALA A 105 17.62 -2.65 -7.16
N TYR A 106 18.57 -3.30 -6.52
CA TYR A 106 18.39 -3.91 -5.20
C TYR A 106 18.03 -2.88 -4.12
N TRP A 107 18.64 -1.70 -4.14
CA TRP A 107 18.35 -0.66 -3.14
C TRP A 107 16.94 -0.07 -3.31
N VAL A 108 16.33 -0.19 -4.49
CA VAL A 108 14.96 0.24 -4.79
C VAL A 108 13.97 -0.91 -4.56
N PHE A 109 14.22 -2.10 -5.11
CA PHE A 109 13.26 -3.21 -5.19
C PHE A 109 13.55 -4.36 -4.21
N GLY A 110 14.80 -4.56 -3.80
CA GLY A 110 15.21 -5.70 -2.99
C GLY A 110 14.88 -5.59 -1.49
N ARG A 111 14.37 -4.45 -1.04
CA ARG A 111 14.02 -4.25 0.38
C ARG A 111 12.62 -4.73 0.67
N SER A 112 12.51 -5.64 1.63
CA SER A 112 11.26 -6.30 2.01
C SER A 112 10.56 -5.68 3.22
N LYS A 113 11.23 -4.84 4.03
CA LYS A 113 10.66 -4.23 5.25
C LYS A 113 10.87 -2.71 5.29
N PHE A 114 9.83 -2.00 5.74
CA PHE A 114 9.84 -0.55 5.91
C PHE A 114 10.30 -0.17 7.33
N HIS A 115 11.60 -0.23 7.58
CA HIS A 115 12.18 -0.07 8.93
C HIS A 115 11.88 1.28 9.60
N GLY A 116 11.74 2.36 8.85
CA GLY A 116 11.46 3.68 9.42
C GLY A 116 10.14 3.72 10.18
N TYR A 117 9.11 3.10 9.64
CA TYR A 117 7.79 3.01 10.26
C TYR A 117 7.79 2.09 11.50
N VAL A 118 8.53 0.97 11.47
CA VAL A 118 8.69 0.06 12.62
C VAL A 118 9.24 0.82 13.84
N THR A 119 10.27 1.62 13.63
CA THR A 119 10.91 2.39 14.72
C THR A 119 9.93 3.40 15.33
N LEU A 120 9.17 4.11 14.49
CA LEU A 120 8.13 5.04 14.95
C LEU A 120 6.96 4.32 15.64
N ARG A 121 6.54 3.17 15.13
CA ARG A 121 5.46 2.38 15.73
C ARG A 121 5.84 1.90 17.13
N ARG A 122 7.09 1.46 17.35
CA ARG A 122 7.61 1.10 18.68
C ARG A 122 7.68 2.30 19.64
N GLN A 123 8.11 3.46 19.18
CA GLN A 123 8.14 4.68 19.99
C GLN A 123 6.73 5.17 20.34
N ARG A 124 5.77 4.97 19.46
CA ARG A 124 4.38 5.39 19.60
C ARG A 124 3.59 4.53 20.57
N SER A 125 3.87 3.24 20.69
CA SER A 125 3.19 2.40 21.71
C SER A 125 3.30 3.00 23.11
N ALA A 126 4.32 3.85 23.35
CA ALA A 126 4.46 4.61 24.59
C ALA A 126 3.63 5.90 24.65
N ILE A 127 3.33 6.56 23.52
CA ILE A 127 2.72 7.90 23.49
C ILE A 127 1.21 7.87 23.26
N SER A 128 0.71 7.03 22.35
CA SER A 128 -0.73 6.91 22.06
C SER A 128 -1.43 5.75 22.77
N ALA A 129 -0.65 4.82 23.34
CA ALA A 129 -1.18 3.68 24.08
C ALA A 129 -2.20 4.09 25.17
N PRO A 130 -1.99 5.13 25.99
CA PRO A 130 -2.94 5.46 27.04
C PRO A 130 -4.34 5.80 26.50
N THR A 131 -4.40 6.54 25.40
CA THR A 131 -5.68 7.01 24.83
C THR A 131 -6.43 5.90 24.11
N ILE A 132 -5.73 5.08 23.34
CA ILE A 132 -6.31 3.88 22.68
C ILE A 132 -6.71 2.85 23.74
N GLN A 133 -5.87 2.63 24.75
CA GLN A 133 -6.23 1.74 25.85
C GLN A 133 -7.45 2.22 26.63
N ALA A 134 -7.59 3.52 26.88
CA ALA A 134 -8.78 4.07 27.52
C ALA A 134 -10.04 3.81 26.65
N ALA A 135 -9.95 3.92 25.33
CA ALA A 135 -11.05 3.56 24.44
C ALA A 135 -11.38 2.06 24.51
N LEU A 136 -10.37 1.18 24.50
CA LEU A 136 -10.55 -0.27 24.64
C LEU A 136 -11.16 -0.66 25.98
N ILE A 137 -10.74 -0.02 27.09
CA ILE A 137 -11.34 -0.22 28.40
C ILE A 137 -12.83 0.17 28.39
N ARG A 138 -13.17 1.30 27.77
CA ARG A 138 -14.58 1.73 27.61
C ARG A 138 -15.39 0.75 26.76
N MET A 139 -14.83 0.27 25.65
CA MET A 139 -15.48 -0.74 24.80
C MET A 139 -15.74 -2.03 25.58
N ARG A 140 -14.77 -2.48 26.38
CA ARG A 140 -14.91 -3.67 27.22
C ARG A 140 -15.98 -3.47 28.29
N ALA A 141 -15.95 -2.34 29.00
CA ALA A 141 -16.94 -2.01 30.03
C ALA A 141 -18.38 -1.92 29.50
N LYS A 142 -18.54 -1.51 28.23
CA LYS A 142 -19.84 -1.44 27.56
C LYS A 142 -20.18 -2.68 26.73
N ASN A 143 -19.45 -3.78 26.90
CA ASN A 143 -19.67 -5.05 26.18
C ASN A 143 -19.66 -4.91 24.66
N MET A 144 -18.80 -4.05 24.11
CA MET A 144 -18.65 -3.79 22.67
C MET A 144 -17.59 -4.68 22.01
N LEU A 145 -16.88 -5.49 22.77
CA LEU A 145 -15.88 -6.43 22.30
C LEU A 145 -16.46 -7.85 22.25
N VAL A 146 -16.06 -8.61 21.24
CA VAL A 146 -16.36 -10.04 21.18
C VAL A 146 -15.38 -10.75 22.10
N THR A 147 -15.88 -11.52 23.05
CA THR A 147 -15.05 -12.31 23.98
C THR A 147 -14.99 -13.74 23.49
N PRO A 148 -13.80 -14.32 23.30
CA PRO A 148 -13.65 -15.73 22.98
C PRO A 148 -14.20 -16.62 24.10
N GLN A 149 -14.78 -17.77 23.73
CA GLN A 149 -15.40 -18.69 24.68
C GLN A 149 -14.41 -19.23 25.74
N PHE A 150 -13.11 -19.31 25.38
CA PHE A 150 -12.07 -19.88 26.25
C PHE A 150 -11.09 -18.82 26.80
N GLY A 151 -11.38 -17.52 26.64
CA GLY A 151 -10.55 -16.44 27.19
C GLY A 151 -9.27 -16.13 26.41
N GLU A 152 -8.91 -16.92 25.40
CA GLU A 152 -7.76 -16.65 24.53
C GLU A 152 -8.17 -15.71 23.37
N PRO A 153 -7.30 -14.77 22.95
CA PRO A 153 -7.61 -13.90 21.83
C PRO A 153 -7.75 -14.70 20.53
N PHE A 154 -8.66 -14.27 19.64
CA PHE A 154 -8.72 -14.83 18.30
C PHE A 154 -7.41 -14.57 17.54
N ALA A 155 -6.94 -15.54 16.75
CA ALA A 155 -5.74 -15.38 15.94
C ALA A 155 -5.79 -14.13 15.04
N ILE A 156 -6.97 -13.82 14.51
CA ILE A 156 -7.20 -12.64 13.67
C ILE A 156 -7.07 -11.31 14.45
N GLU A 157 -7.39 -11.27 15.75
CA GLU A 157 -7.18 -10.07 16.59
C GLU A 157 -5.68 -9.87 16.87
N LEU A 158 -4.94 -10.95 17.06
CA LEU A 158 -3.49 -10.90 17.22
C LEU A 158 -2.81 -10.37 15.96
N LEU A 159 -3.29 -10.78 14.78
CA LEU A 159 -2.81 -10.27 13.49
C LEU A 159 -3.17 -8.80 13.29
N ALA A 160 -4.41 -8.41 13.60
CA ALA A 160 -4.90 -7.05 13.45
C ALA A 160 -4.28 -6.06 14.46
N HIS A 161 -3.84 -6.54 15.62
CA HIS A 161 -3.54 -5.72 16.79
C HIS A 161 -4.71 -4.82 17.21
N LEU A 162 -5.92 -5.14 16.78
CA LEU A 162 -7.17 -4.44 17.03
C LEU A 162 -8.25 -5.46 17.38
N PRO A 163 -9.19 -5.12 18.26
CA PRO A 163 -10.20 -6.06 18.73
C PRO A 163 -11.29 -6.30 17.70
N LEU A 164 -11.90 -7.48 17.80
CA LEU A 164 -13.15 -7.81 17.17
C LEU A 164 -14.29 -7.12 17.94
N THR A 165 -15.02 -6.24 17.27
CA THR A 165 -16.04 -5.39 17.88
C THR A 165 -17.46 -5.85 17.55
N ARG A 166 -18.43 -5.61 18.44
CA ARG A 166 -19.87 -5.81 18.22
C ARG A 166 -20.63 -4.49 18.44
N GLY A 167 -21.86 -4.42 18.00
CA GLY A 167 -22.64 -3.20 18.07
C GLY A 167 -22.40 -2.26 16.91
N ASN A 168 -21.89 -2.79 15.80
CA ASN A 168 -21.68 -2.02 14.58
C ASN A 168 -22.88 -2.11 13.65
N ASP A 169 -23.10 -1.07 12.87
CA ASP A 169 -23.89 -1.09 11.65
C ASP A 169 -22.95 -0.92 10.44
N VAL A 170 -23.29 -1.62 9.36
CA VAL A 170 -22.51 -1.64 8.13
C VAL A 170 -23.46 -1.52 6.96
N GLU A 171 -23.23 -0.54 6.11
CA GLU A 171 -23.95 -0.33 4.86
C GLU A 171 -23.03 -0.68 3.69
N LEU A 172 -23.54 -1.48 2.75
CA LEU A 172 -22.85 -1.82 1.51
C LEU A 172 -23.09 -0.72 0.48
N LEU A 173 -22.04 -0.09 0.00
CA LEU A 173 -22.09 0.93 -1.03
C LEU A 173 -21.52 0.37 -2.33
N ILE A 174 -22.30 0.46 -3.39
CA ILE A 174 -21.97 -0.10 -4.69
C ILE A 174 -21.66 1.04 -5.65
N ASP A 175 -20.46 0.98 -6.24
CA ASP A 175 -19.95 1.96 -7.20
C ASP A 175 -19.76 3.39 -6.66
N GLY A 176 -19.27 4.27 -7.52
CA GLY A 176 -18.77 5.57 -7.09
C GLY A 176 -19.86 6.55 -6.69
N ASP A 177 -20.99 6.61 -7.40
CA ASP A 177 -21.99 7.63 -7.13
C ASP A 177 -22.67 7.41 -5.77
N ASP A 178 -23.05 6.18 -5.43
CA ASP A 178 -23.60 5.85 -4.10
C ASP A 178 -22.57 6.13 -3.00
N THR A 179 -21.30 5.74 -3.25
CA THR A 179 -20.22 5.93 -2.27
C THR A 179 -19.93 7.40 -2.00
N PHE A 180 -19.74 8.21 -3.04
CA PHE A 180 -19.41 9.63 -2.86
C PHE A 180 -20.58 10.44 -2.34
N SER A 181 -21.83 10.11 -2.73
CA SER A 181 -23.03 10.70 -2.13
C SER A 181 -23.04 10.45 -0.61
N SER A 182 -22.83 9.20 -0.19
CA SER A 182 -22.78 8.83 1.23
C SER A 182 -21.63 9.54 1.98
N ILE A 183 -20.43 9.64 1.38
CA ILE A 183 -19.27 10.33 1.96
C ILE A 183 -19.55 11.81 2.13
N PHE A 184 -20.07 12.49 1.11
CA PHE A 184 -20.35 13.93 1.14
C PHE A 184 -21.44 14.25 2.14
N ASP A 185 -22.53 13.48 2.16
CA ASP A 185 -23.57 13.59 3.19
C ASP A 185 -23.00 13.41 4.61
N GLY A 186 -22.05 12.49 4.78
CA GLY A 186 -21.36 12.30 6.05
C GLY A 186 -20.50 13.50 6.44
N ILE A 187 -19.71 14.02 5.49
CA ILE A 187 -18.88 15.21 5.71
C ILE A 187 -19.77 16.41 6.08
N ASP A 188 -20.91 16.60 5.41
CA ASP A 188 -21.83 17.70 5.68
C ASP A 188 -22.46 17.64 7.07
N ARG A 189 -22.60 16.42 7.63
CA ARG A 189 -23.06 16.22 9.01
C ARG A 189 -21.98 16.44 10.07
N ALA A 190 -20.70 16.56 9.68
CA ALA A 190 -19.59 16.71 10.61
C ALA A 190 -19.73 17.95 11.52
N ARG A 191 -19.37 17.81 12.79
CA ARG A 191 -19.46 18.87 13.80
C ARG A 191 -18.13 19.16 14.50
N GLU A 192 -17.23 18.17 14.59
CA GLU A 192 -15.98 18.27 15.33
C GLU A 192 -14.76 18.12 14.41
N TYR A 193 -14.72 17.07 13.60
CA TYR A 193 -13.62 16.82 12.67
C TYR A 193 -13.96 15.86 11.55
N VAL A 194 -13.21 15.98 10.45
CA VAL A 194 -13.21 15.08 9.30
C VAL A 194 -11.78 14.62 9.03
N LEU A 195 -11.59 13.31 8.90
CA LEU A 195 -10.34 12.68 8.53
C LEU A 195 -10.51 12.04 7.16
N VAL A 196 -9.65 12.38 6.22
CA VAL A 196 -9.70 11.88 4.84
C VAL A 196 -8.34 11.33 4.47
N GLN A 197 -8.29 10.08 4.00
CA GLN A 197 -7.08 9.45 3.50
C GLN A 197 -7.39 8.67 2.24
N PHE A 198 -6.65 8.94 1.17
CA PHE A 198 -6.75 8.21 -0.09
C PHE A 198 -5.38 7.96 -0.71
N TYR A 199 -5.27 6.87 -1.44
CA TYR A 199 -4.09 6.58 -2.26
C TYR A 199 -4.00 7.56 -3.43
N ILE A 200 -5.11 7.78 -4.14
CA ILE A 200 -5.21 8.72 -5.25
C ILE A 200 -6.25 9.79 -4.93
N ILE A 201 -5.87 11.05 -5.12
CA ILE A 201 -6.77 12.19 -5.22
C ILE A 201 -6.44 12.92 -6.52
N HIS A 202 -7.42 13.09 -7.40
CA HIS A 202 -7.29 13.87 -8.62
C HIS A 202 -7.82 15.31 -8.44
N ASP A 203 -7.27 16.25 -9.21
CA ASP A 203 -7.78 17.62 -9.34
C ASP A 203 -8.77 17.68 -10.52
N ASP A 204 -9.86 16.92 -10.39
CA ASP A 204 -10.98 16.82 -11.32
C ASP A 204 -12.30 17.23 -10.66
N ASP A 205 -13.45 16.98 -11.28
CA ASP A 205 -14.73 17.42 -10.74
C ASP A 205 -15.04 16.73 -9.41
N THR A 206 -14.79 15.43 -9.25
CA THR A 206 -14.98 14.69 -7.99
C THR A 206 -14.03 15.18 -6.89
N GLY A 207 -12.75 15.43 -7.23
CA GLY A 207 -11.80 15.99 -6.27
C GLY A 207 -12.17 17.40 -5.82
N ARG A 208 -12.66 18.24 -6.73
CA ARG A 208 -13.12 19.61 -6.40
C ARG A 208 -14.39 19.60 -5.58
N GLU A 209 -15.31 18.66 -5.83
CA GLU A 209 -16.51 18.45 -5.01
C GLU A 209 -16.12 18.10 -3.58
N LEU A 210 -15.18 17.15 -3.37
CA LEU A 210 -14.62 16.83 -2.05
C LEU A 210 -14.02 18.08 -1.37
N LEU A 211 -13.21 18.85 -2.10
CA LEU A 211 -12.61 20.08 -1.59
C LEU A 211 -13.68 21.09 -1.13
N SER A 212 -14.75 21.23 -1.91
CA SER A 212 -15.83 22.20 -1.59
C SER A 212 -16.54 21.86 -0.27
N HIS A 213 -16.86 20.58 -0.03
CA HIS A 213 -17.45 20.10 1.23
C HIS A 213 -16.50 20.34 2.42
N LEU A 214 -15.21 19.99 2.28
CA LEU A 214 -14.23 20.21 3.33
C LEU A 214 -14.04 21.71 3.67
N VAL A 215 -14.00 22.58 2.64
CA VAL A 215 -13.92 24.04 2.83
C VAL A 215 -15.15 24.60 3.54
N ALA A 216 -16.34 24.11 3.19
CA ALA A 216 -17.57 24.49 3.88
C ALA A 216 -17.50 24.12 5.38
N LYS A 217 -17.04 22.93 5.70
CA LYS A 217 -16.92 22.45 7.09
C LYS A 217 -15.86 23.21 7.88
N VAL A 218 -14.72 23.56 7.28
CA VAL A 218 -13.72 24.41 7.95
C VAL A 218 -14.29 25.78 8.30
N LYS A 219 -15.11 26.38 7.43
CA LYS A 219 -15.80 27.65 7.72
C LYS A 219 -16.79 27.56 8.91
N GLU A 220 -17.33 26.34 9.15
CA GLU A 220 -18.18 26.05 10.32
C GLU A 220 -17.36 25.74 11.59
N GLY A 221 -16.02 25.77 11.52
CA GLY A 221 -15.13 25.47 12.63
C GLY A 221 -14.75 23.99 12.79
N VAL A 222 -15.13 23.14 11.84
CA VAL A 222 -14.78 21.70 11.84
C VAL A 222 -13.31 21.53 11.42
N ARG A 223 -12.56 20.71 12.16
CA ARG A 223 -11.15 20.42 11.87
C ARG A 223 -11.05 19.36 10.77
N CYS A 224 -10.51 19.71 9.61
CA CYS A 224 -10.33 18.79 8.50
C CYS A 224 -8.85 18.38 8.35
N HIS A 225 -8.60 17.08 8.23
CA HIS A 225 -7.28 16.50 8.02
C HIS A 225 -7.31 15.63 6.76
N VAL A 226 -6.43 15.92 5.81
CA VAL A 226 -6.33 15.18 4.53
C VAL A 226 -4.95 14.59 4.38
N LEU A 227 -4.88 13.28 4.17
CA LEU A 227 -3.66 12.52 3.91
C LEU A 227 -3.78 11.83 2.55
N PHE A 228 -2.77 11.97 1.70
CA PHE A 228 -2.72 11.30 0.40
C PHE A 228 -1.35 10.67 0.15
N ASP A 229 -1.28 9.60 -0.65
CA ASP A 229 0.00 9.03 -1.05
C ASP A 229 0.69 9.93 -2.08
N GLU A 230 1.98 10.26 -1.85
CA GLU A 230 2.74 11.20 -2.70
C GLU A 230 2.86 10.71 -4.15
N ILE A 231 2.95 9.39 -4.35
CA ILE A 231 3.17 8.80 -5.68
C ILE A 231 1.83 8.45 -6.33
N GLY A 232 0.90 7.87 -5.58
CA GLY A 232 -0.46 7.62 -6.07
C GLY A 232 -1.13 8.89 -6.55
N SER A 233 -0.98 9.98 -5.79
CA SER A 233 -1.53 11.29 -6.12
C SER A 233 -0.55 12.21 -6.87
N SER A 234 0.37 11.65 -7.67
CA SER A 234 1.35 12.45 -8.43
C SER A 234 0.72 13.42 -9.45
N GLY A 235 -0.51 13.15 -9.87
CA GLY A 235 -1.33 14.05 -10.70
C GLY A 235 -2.00 15.18 -9.95
N LEU A 236 -1.97 15.19 -8.61
CA LEU A 236 -2.58 16.24 -7.81
C LEU A 236 -1.81 17.55 -7.95
N THR A 237 -2.49 18.62 -8.38
CA THR A 237 -1.84 19.88 -8.68
C THR A 237 -1.34 20.58 -7.40
N ARG A 238 -0.21 21.28 -7.50
CA ARG A 238 0.28 22.12 -6.39
C ARG A 238 -0.72 23.21 -6.00
N LYS A 239 -1.54 23.63 -6.96
CA LYS A 239 -2.62 24.60 -6.72
C LYS A 239 -3.66 24.01 -5.79
N TYR A 240 -4.14 22.79 -6.05
CA TYR A 240 -5.14 22.11 -5.24
C TYR A 240 -4.68 21.97 -3.76
N VAL A 241 -3.43 21.53 -3.54
CA VAL A 241 -2.84 21.41 -2.19
C VAL A 241 -2.72 22.77 -1.50
N ARG A 242 -2.36 23.82 -2.25
CA ARG A 242 -2.28 25.20 -1.73
C ARG A 242 -3.66 25.73 -1.35
N ASP A 243 -4.67 25.47 -2.17
CA ASP A 243 -6.05 25.90 -1.95
C ASP A 243 -6.63 25.23 -0.68
N MET A 244 -6.35 23.92 -0.48
CA MET A 244 -6.69 23.24 0.80
C MET A 244 -6.06 23.92 2.00
N ARG A 245 -4.76 24.23 1.95
CA ARG A 245 -4.04 24.89 3.06
C ARG A 245 -4.55 26.30 3.31
N ALA A 246 -4.82 27.05 2.25
CA ALA A 246 -5.36 28.41 2.35
C ALA A 246 -6.77 28.43 2.98
N ALA A 247 -7.55 27.37 2.78
CA ALA A 247 -8.86 27.19 3.40
C ALA A 247 -8.78 26.75 4.87
N GLY A 248 -7.59 26.45 5.42
CA GLY A 248 -7.41 25.99 6.80
C GLY A 248 -7.48 24.46 6.98
N ILE A 249 -7.45 23.69 5.89
CA ILE A 249 -7.40 22.25 5.94
C ILE A 249 -5.96 21.80 6.28
N ASN A 250 -5.80 20.92 7.26
CA ASN A 250 -4.53 20.26 7.55
C ASN A 250 -4.27 19.20 6.50
N VAL A 251 -3.31 19.42 5.60
CA VAL A 251 -3.02 18.51 4.50
C VAL A 251 -1.56 18.08 4.51
N SER A 252 -1.33 16.77 4.41
CA SER A 252 0.00 16.15 4.33
C SER A 252 0.05 15.04 3.28
N ALA A 253 1.23 14.85 2.69
CA ALA A 253 1.49 13.69 1.86
C ALA A 253 2.10 12.55 2.72
N PHE A 254 1.64 11.33 2.50
CA PHE A 254 2.30 10.15 3.03
C PHE A 254 3.57 9.89 2.23
N ASN A 255 4.71 10.30 2.80
CA ASN A 255 6.00 10.22 2.13
C ASN A 255 6.82 9.07 2.69
N THR A 256 7.01 8.01 1.89
CA THR A 256 7.84 6.86 2.26
C THR A 256 9.34 7.18 2.29
N ARG A 257 9.75 8.32 1.72
CA ARG A 257 11.15 8.77 1.67
C ARG A 257 11.59 9.59 2.88
N ARG A 258 10.73 9.81 3.86
CA ARG A 258 11.05 10.55 5.08
C ARG A 258 12.13 9.83 5.90
N GLY A 259 13.26 10.52 6.17
CA GLY A 259 14.41 9.98 6.90
C GLY A 259 15.58 9.56 6.01
N ARG A 260 16.83 9.60 6.58
CA ARG A 260 18.09 9.38 5.82
C ARG A 260 18.16 8.02 5.12
N TRP A 261 17.55 7.00 5.72
CA TRP A 261 17.60 5.60 5.25
C TRP A 261 16.48 5.22 4.28
N ASN A 262 15.45 6.08 4.16
CA ASN A 262 14.26 5.79 3.36
C ASN A 262 14.26 6.44 1.96
N ARG A 263 15.31 7.20 1.61
CA ARG A 263 15.38 7.96 0.34
C ARG A 263 15.14 7.13 -0.92
N PHE A 264 15.44 5.84 -0.89
CA PHE A 264 15.30 4.93 -2.03
C PHE A 264 14.11 3.97 -1.89
N GLN A 265 13.30 4.11 -0.84
CA GLN A 265 12.15 3.22 -0.60
C GLN A 265 10.90 3.75 -1.31
N ILE A 266 10.99 3.89 -2.64
CA ILE A 266 9.88 4.35 -3.47
C ILE A 266 8.87 3.24 -3.80
N ASN A 267 9.13 2.01 -3.35
CA ASN A 267 8.29 0.85 -3.67
C ASN A 267 7.10 0.67 -2.72
N PHE A 268 7.18 1.22 -1.51
CA PHE A 268 6.09 1.16 -0.54
C PHE A 268 5.03 2.23 -0.82
N ARG A 269 3.73 1.89 -0.65
CA ARG A 269 2.60 2.78 -0.91
C ARG A 269 1.60 2.74 0.24
N ASN A 270 1.01 3.87 0.53
CA ASN A 270 -0.18 3.89 1.38
C ASN A 270 -1.43 3.76 0.50
N HIS A 271 -1.94 2.53 0.42
CA HIS A 271 -3.08 2.19 -0.44
C HIS A 271 -4.42 2.23 0.31
N ARG A 272 -4.43 2.66 1.56
CA ARG A 272 -5.64 2.83 2.38
C ARG A 272 -6.55 3.90 1.83
N LYS A 273 -7.86 3.71 1.97
CA LYS A 273 -8.91 4.66 1.63
C LYS A 273 -9.85 4.74 2.82
N ILE A 274 -9.79 5.86 3.50
CA ILE A 274 -10.45 6.07 4.79
C ILE A 274 -11.08 7.44 4.81
N VAL A 275 -12.35 7.52 5.20
CA VAL A 275 -12.98 8.75 5.67
C VAL A 275 -13.51 8.48 7.06
N VAL A 276 -13.29 9.37 8.02
CA VAL A 276 -13.87 9.31 9.37
C VAL A 276 -14.49 10.65 9.71
N VAL A 277 -15.71 10.62 10.19
CA VAL A 277 -16.46 11.81 10.63
C VAL A 277 -16.76 11.69 12.12
N ASP A 278 -16.25 12.65 12.90
CA ASP A 278 -16.48 12.81 14.35
C ASP A 278 -16.19 11.54 15.19
N GLY A 279 -15.46 10.55 14.61
CA GLY A 279 -15.25 9.23 15.22
C GLY A 279 -16.53 8.40 15.38
N ARG A 280 -17.61 8.75 14.68
CA ARG A 280 -18.92 8.10 14.74
C ARG A 280 -19.26 7.32 13.49
N GLU A 281 -18.82 7.83 12.35
CA GLU A 281 -19.01 7.20 11.04
C GLU A 281 -17.66 7.06 10.33
N ALA A 282 -17.48 5.99 9.56
CA ALA A 282 -16.31 5.80 8.72
C ALA A 282 -16.70 5.17 7.38
N TRP A 283 -15.90 5.45 6.35
CA TRP A 283 -16.00 4.83 5.02
C TRP A 283 -14.67 4.17 4.68
N VAL A 284 -14.75 2.91 4.24
CA VAL A 284 -13.59 2.09 3.84
C VAL A 284 -13.96 1.22 2.65
N GLY A 285 -13.11 1.16 1.63
CA GLY A 285 -13.35 0.30 0.46
C GLY A 285 -12.34 0.50 -0.67
N GLY A 286 -12.73 0.16 -1.90
CA GLY A 286 -11.82 0.12 -3.05
C GLY A 286 -11.62 1.44 -3.78
N LEU A 287 -12.59 2.38 -3.69
CA LEU A 287 -12.61 3.62 -4.48
C LEU A 287 -11.58 4.65 -4.03
N ASN A 288 -10.92 5.30 -4.98
CA ASN A 288 -10.16 6.54 -4.76
C ASN A 288 -10.98 7.77 -5.16
N VAL A 289 -10.40 8.97 -5.06
CA VAL A 289 -11.04 10.24 -5.43
C VAL A 289 -10.67 10.63 -6.85
N GLY A 290 -11.64 10.57 -7.75
CA GLY A 290 -11.48 10.93 -9.15
C GLY A 290 -12.73 10.58 -9.98
N ASP A 291 -12.85 11.19 -11.14
CA ASP A 291 -14.01 11.06 -12.04
C ASP A 291 -14.12 9.66 -12.62
N GLU A 292 -13.00 8.96 -12.84
CA GLU A 292 -13.00 7.57 -13.29
C GLU A 292 -13.72 6.64 -12.29
N TYR A 293 -13.56 6.87 -10.98
CA TYR A 293 -14.19 6.04 -9.94
C TYR A 293 -15.71 6.23 -9.84
N ARG A 294 -16.23 7.30 -10.45
CA ARG A 294 -17.68 7.58 -10.57
C ARG A 294 -18.20 7.31 -11.99
N SER A 295 -17.42 6.60 -12.81
CA SER A 295 -17.76 6.32 -14.21
C SER A 295 -18.02 7.58 -15.06
N ARG A 296 -17.43 8.72 -14.68
CA ARG A 296 -17.58 10.02 -15.37
C ARG A 296 -16.48 10.26 -16.40
N ASP A 297 -15.36 9.53 -16.32
CA ASP A 297 -14.32 9.56 -17.34
C ASP A 297 -14.70 8.63 -18.51
N LYS A 298 -14.90 9.21 -19.71
CA LYS A 298 -15.25 8.47 -20.93
C LYS A 298 -14.20 7.45 -21.37
N LYS A 299 -12.92 7.63 -20.98
CA LYS A 299 -11.84 6.70 -21.35
C LYS A 299 -11.81 5.48 -20.42
N ALA A 300 -12.03 5.70 -19.14
CA ALA A 300 -12.11 4.62 -18.15
C ALA A 300 -13.41 3.81 -18.32
N GLY A 301 -14.48 4.44 -18.74
CA GLY A 301 -15.79 3.81 -18.90
C GLY A 301 -16.46 3.49 -17.57
N TYR A 302 -17.25 2.41 -17.54
CA TYR A 302 -17.92 1.98 -16.32
C TYR A 302 -16.93 1.37 -15.32
N TRP A 303 -16.91 1.93 -14.12
CA TRP A 303 -16.04 1.53 -13.00
C TRP A 303 -16.87 0.82 -11.93
N ARG A 304 -16.63 -0.48 -11.75
CA ARG A 304 -17.30 -1.32 -10.78
C ARG A 304 -16.45 -1.46 -9.52
N ASP A 305 -16.88 -0.90 -8.41
CA ASP A 305 -16.16 -1.01 -7.13
C ASP A 305 -17.12 -1.13 -5.94
N THR A 306 -16.58 -1.33 -4.75
CA THR A 306 -17.35 -1.57 -3.52
C THR A 306 -16.73 -0.82 -2.35
N HIS A 307 -17.59 -0.16 -1.57
CA HIS A 307 -17.23 0.55 -0.35
C HIS A 307 -18.19 0.16 0.78
N THR A 308 -17.84 0.51 2.01
CA THR A 308 -18.71 0.37 3.17
C THR A 308 -18.78 1.66 3.95
N ARG A 309 -19.98 2.00 4.44
CA ARG A 309 -20.17 2.96 5.52
C ARG A 309 -20.33 2.19 6.83
N LEU A 310 -19.64 2.65 7.84
CA LEU A 310 -19.53 2.02 9.14
C LEU A 310 -20.03 2.96 10.22
N ALA A 311 -20.80 2.45 11.17
CA ALA A 311 -21.12 3.13 12.41
C ALA A 311 -20.93 2.17 13.58
N GLY A 312 -20.56 2.67 14.75
CA GLY A 312 -20.34 1.83 15.92
C GLY A 312 -18.86 1.74 16.36
N PRO A 313 -18.53 0.82 17.27
CA PRO A 313 -17.19 0.77 17.90
C PRO A 313 -16.04 0.56 16.92
N VAL A 314 -16.25 -0.12 15.80
CA VAL A 314 -15.21 -0.36 14.77
C VAL A 314 -14.66 0.94 14.17
N VAL A 315 -15.43 2.02 14.17
CA VAL A 315 -14.99 3.34 13.70
C VAL A 315 -13.78 3.84 14.47
N GLN A 316 -13.71 3.55 15.78
CA GLN A 316 -12.54 3.90 16.60
C GLN A 316 -11.27 3.16 16.15
N CYS A 317 -11.42 1.92 15.66
CA CYS A 317 -10.30 1.16 15.11
C CYS A 317 -9.82 1.78 13.79
N VAL A 318 -10.74 2.17 12.90
CA VAL A 318 -10.42 2.86 11.63
C VAL A 318 -9.74 4.22 11.92
N GLN A 319 -10.25 4.99 12.89
CA GLN A 319 -9.62 6.23 13.34
C GLN A 319 -8.19 6.03 13.85
N ALA A 320 -7.95 4.96 14.61
CA ALA A 320 -6.62 4.64 15.10
C ALA A 320 -5.63 4.39 13.95
N VAL A 321 -6.07 3.70 12.90
CA VAL A 321 -5.26 3.44 11.70
C VAL A 321 -4.91 4.76 10.97
N PHE A 322 -5.90 5.65 10.79
CA PHE A 322 -5.64 6.97 10.21
C PHE A 322 -4.60 7.77 11.03
N LEU A 323 -4.76 7.81 12.35
CA LEU A 323 -3.83 8.54 13.24
C LEU A 323 -2.41 7.98 13.17
N GLU A 324 -2.27 6.69 12.93
CA GLU A 324 -1.00 6.03 12.73
C GLU A 324 -0.27 6.57 11.50
N ASP A 325 -0.97 6.62 10.41
CA ASP A 325 -0.45 7.13 9.15
C ASP A 325 -0.21 8.63 9.19
N TRP A 326 -1.10 9.38 9.85
CA TRP A 326 -0.95 10.83 10.06
C TRP A 326 0.31 11.15 10.86
N HIS A 327 0.52 10.44 11.97
CA HIS A 327 1.72 10.62 12.78
C HIS A 327 3.00 10.31 12.01
N TRP A 328 3.00 9.26 11.18
CA TRP A 328 4.12 8.98 10.29
C TRP A 328 4.41 10.16 9.36
N ALA A 329 3.37 10.70 8.74
CA ALA A 329 3.49 11.74 7.74
C ALA A 329 3.95 13.08 8.34
N THR A 330 3.43 13.45 9.51
CA THR A 330 3.61 14.79 10.11
C THR A 330 4.51 14.83 11.33
N GLY A 331 4.59 13.74 12.09
CA GLY A 331 5.18 13.68 13.43
C GLY A 331 4.23 14.16 14.53
N GLU A 332 3.00 14.54 14.19
CA GLU A 332 2.01 15.06 15.12
C GLU A 332 0.95 14.01 15.45
N ILE A 333 0.40 14.09 16.65
CA ILE A 333 -0.76 13.28 17.07
C ILE A 333 -1.88 14.28 17.43
N PRO A 334 -2.81 14.51 16.48
CA PRO A 334 -3.96 15.36 16.75
C PRO A 334 -4.81 14.78 17.89
N LYS A 335 -5.35 15.65 18.73
CA LYS A 335 -6.26 15.25 19.80
C LYS A 335 -7.67 15.11 19.23
N PHE A 336 -8.16 13.90 19.17
CA PHE A 336 -9.53 13.57 18.81
C PHE A 336 -10.25 12.92 19.99
N GLU A 337 -11.57 13.02 19.99
CA GLU A 337 -12.39 12.37 20.99
C GLU A 337 -12.54 10.87 20.69
N TRP A 338 -12.33 10.07 21.72
CA TRP A 338 -12.51 8.63 21.67
C TRP A 338 -13.81 8.28 22.39
N ARG A 339 -14.89 8.20 21.63
CA ARG A 339 -16.25 7.94 22.14
C ARG A 339 -16.80 6.68 21.49
N PRO A 340 -16.38 5.46 21.94
CA PRO A 340 -16.97 4.26 21.43
C PRO A 340 -18.43 4.19 21.82
N GLU A 341 -19.31 4.15 20.82
CA GLU A 341 -20.76 4.04 20.95
C GLU A 341 -21.24 2.90 20.06
N VAL A 342 -22.32 2.22 20.47
CA VAL A 342 -23.00 1.26 19.58
C VAL A 342 -23.73 2.00 18.48
N ALA A 343 -23.95 1.36 17.34
CA ALA A 343 -24.70 1.94 16.25
C ALA A 343 -26.11 2.33 16.68
N PRO A 344 -26.62 3.50 16.26
CA PRO A 344 -27.87 4.08 16.80
C PRO A 344 -29.13 3.31 16.39
N ASN A 345 -29.10 2.49 15.34
CA ASN A 345 -30.24 1.77 14.81
C ASN A 345 -30.54 0.41 15.48
N GLY A 346 -29.82 0.08 16.57
CA GLY A 346 -29.99 -1.18 17.31
C GLY A 346 -29.43 -2.42 16.61
N VAL A 347 -28.83 -2.27 15.43
CA VAL A 347 -28.12 -3.35 14.73
C VAL A 347 -26.81 -3.64 15.47
N SER A 348 -26.44 -4.91 15.58
CA SER A 348 -25.24 -5.32 16.32
C SER A 348 -24.42 -6.30 15.49
N ARG A 349 -23.81 -5.83 14.40
CA ARG A 349 -22.90 -6.63 13.59
C ARG A 349 -21.52 -6.74 14.22
N VAL A 350 -20.89 -7.87 13.99
CA VAL A 350 -19.50 -8.12 14.39
C VAL A 350 -18.58 -7.68 13.26
N ALA A 351 -17.58 -6.85 13.59
CA ALA A 351 -16.65 -6.33 12.63
C ALA A 351 -15.21 -6.30 13.17
N LEU A 352 -14.26 -6.59 12.29
CA LEU A 352 -12.81 -6.45 12.52
C LEU A 352 -12.24 -5.43 11.54
N CYS A 353 -11.43 -4.53 12.05
CA CYS A 353 -10.56 -3.65 11.29
C CYS A 353 -9.16 -4.28 11.24
N LEU A 354 -8.71 -4.73 10.08
CA LEU A 354 -7.42 -5.39 9.87
C LEU A 354 -6.50 -4.48 9.05
N PRO A 355 -5.69 -3.63 9.68
CA PRO A 355 -4.61 -2.93 9.00
C PRO A 355 -3.45 -3.88 8.73
N SER A 356 -2.89 -3.82 7.52
CA SER A 356 -1.65 -4.49 7.17
C SER A 356 -0.63 -3.51 6.61
N ALA A 357 0.66 -3.79 6.82
CA ALA A 357 1.74 -2.90 6.43
C ALA A 357 3.05 -3.64 6.19
N PRO A 358 3.95 -3.10 5.34
CA PRO A 358 5.31 -3.67 5.14
C PRO A 358 6.18 -3.65 6.39
N SER A 359 5.72 -2.97 7.44
CA SER A 359 6.38 -2.87 8.75
C SER A 359 5.99 -3.95 9.73
N ASP A 360 4.96 -4.74 9.43
CA ASP A 360 4.47 -5.77 10.34
C ASP A 360 5.52 -6.86 10.56
N GLU A 361 5.54 -7.41 11.77
CA GLU A 361 6.47 -8.51 12.10
C GLU A 361 6.09 -9.78 11.34
N LEU A 362 4.79 -10.05 11.26
CA LEU A 362 4.18 -11.12 10.47
C LEU A 362 3.61 -10.54 9.17
N GLU A 363 3.39 -11.38 8.18
CA GLU A 363 2.69 -11.01 6.95
C GLU A 363 1.17 -11.01 7.21
N THR A 364 0.67 -9.94 7.86
CA THR A 364 -0.69 -9.84 8.41
C THR A 364 -1.76 -10.19 7.38
N ALA A 365 -1.76 -9.55 6.21
CA ALA A 365 -2.75 -9.82 5.16
C ALA A 365 -2.62 -11.25 4.60
N THR A 366 -1.38 -11.72 4.39
CA THR A 366 -1.10 -13.09 3.91
C THR A 366 -1.70 -14.13 4.85
N LEU A 367 -1.40 -14.03 6.15
CA LEU A 367 -1.87 -15.00 7.14
C LEU A 367 -3.39 -14.95 7.32
N PHE A 368 -3.99 -13.76 7.28
CA PHE A 368 -5.43 -13.60 7.36
C PHE A 368 -6.16 -14.28 6.19
N PHE A 369 -5.73 -14.04 4.95
CA PHE A 369 -6.39 -14.66 3.80
C PHE A 369 -6.07 -16.15 3.65
N LEU A 370 -4.92 -16.62 4.09
CA LEU A 370 -4.63 -18.06 4.18
C LEU A 370 -5.55 -18.74 5.19
N ASP A 371 -5.78 -18.14 6.35
CA ASP A 371 -6.74 -18.65 7.34
C ASP A 371 -8.15 -18.69 6.76
N ALA A 372 -8.57 -17.63 6.04
CA ALA A 372 -9.85 -17.57 5.35
C ALA A 372 -10.05 -18.72 4.35
N ILE A 373 -9.03 -19.04 3.54
CA ILE A 373 -9.08 -20.13 2.56
C ILE A 373 -9.11 -21.50 3.26
N ASN A 374 -8.29 -21.66 4.30
CA ASN A 374 -8.17 -22.93 5.00
C ASN A 374 -9.41 -23.27 5.84
N THR A 375 -10.10 -22.25 6.37
CA THR A 375 -11.32 -22.41 7.19
C THR A 375 -12.60 -22.53 6.36
N ALA A 376 -12.57 -22.14 5.09
CA ALA A 376 -13.72 -22.30 4.17
C ALA A 376 -14.15 -23.76 4.05
N ARG A 377 -15.47 -24.00 4.14
CA ARG A 377 -16.10 -25.33 4.11
C ARG A 377 -17.02 -25.56 2.93
N THR A 378 -17.72 -24.53 2.47
CA THR A 378 -18.71 -24.64 1.39
C THR A 378 -18.35 -23.78 0.20
N ARG A 379 -17.87 -22.56 0.41
CA ARG A 379 -17.46 -21.66 -0.67
C ARG A 379 -16.41 -20.66 -0.20
N ILE A 380 -15.54 -20.26 -1.13
CA ILE A 380 -14.74 -19.05 -1.04
C ILE A 380 -14.75 -18.34 -2.39
N TRP A 381 -15.24 -17.10 -2.41
CA TRP A 381 -15.28 -16.28 -3.61
C TRP A 381 -14.39 -15.06 -3.42
N ILE A 382 -13.48 -14.85 -4.36
CA ILE A 382 -12.48 -13.79 -4.31
C ILE A 382 -12.69 -12.89 -5.52
N ALA A 383 -12.99 -11.61 -5.29
CA ALA A 383 -13.05 -10.60 -6.32
C ALA A 383 -11.94 -9.58 -6.10
N SER A 384 -11.07 -9.44 -7.10
CA SER A 384 -9.91 -8.54 -7.05
C SER A 384 -9.53 -8.08 -8.46
N PRO A 385 -9.18 -6.79 -8.65
CA PRO A 385 -8.73 -6.31 -9.96
C PRO A 385 -7.42 -6.95 -10.39
N TYR A 386 -6.59 -7.31 -9.41
CA TYR A 386 -5.29 -7.95 -9.61
C TYR A 386 -5.26 -9.28 -8.88
N PHE A 387 -4.99 -10.34 -9.61
CA PHE A 387 -4.85 -11.68 -9.07
C PHE A 387 -3.46 -12.22 -9.44
N VAL A 388 -2.50 -11.94 -8.58
CA VAL A 388 -1.09 -12.34 -8.70
C VAL A 388 -0.60 -12.85 -7.33
N PRO A 389 -1.21 -13.91 -6.81
CA PRO A 389 -0.88 -14.46 -5.50
C PRO A 389 0.43 -15.25 -5.51
N ASP A 390 0.94 -15.54 -4.31
CA ASP A 390 2.04 -16.48 -4.10
C ASP A 390 1.61 -17.93 -4.25
N GLU A 391 2.59 -18.83 -4.39
CA GLU A 391 2.41 -20.28 -4.44
C GLU A 391 1.63 -20.83 -3.23
N GLN A 392 1.83 -20.26 -2.03
CA GLN A 392 1.11 -20.68 -0.83
C GLN A 392 -0.41 -20.44 -0.95
N PHE A 393 -0.85 -19.36 -1.60
CA PHE A 393 -2.26 -19.10 -1.85
C PHE A 393 -2.82 -20.05 -2.91
N ILE A 394 -2.07 -20.29 -3.97
CA ILE A 394 -2.47 -21.24 -5.02
C ILE A 394 -2.67 -22.62 -4.41
N SER A 395 -1.70 -23.09 -3.63
CA SER A 395 -1.78 -24.40 -2.95
C SER A 395 -2.96 -24.48 -1.98
N ALA A 396 -3.23 -23.39 -1.22
CA ALA A 396 -4.36 -23.35 -0.29
C ALA A 396 -5.71 -23.36 -1.02
N LEU A 397 -5.84 -22.63 -2.15
CA LEU A 397 -7.05 -22.62 -2.99
C LEU A 397 -7.30 -23.96 -3.64
N GLN A 398 -6.25 -24.61 -4.16
CA GLN A 398 -6.31 -25.96 -4.72
C GLN A 398 -6.79 -26.96 -3.64
N LEU A 399 -6.21 -26.91 -2.45
CA LEU A 399 -6.62 -27.77 -1.34
C LEU A 399 -8.09 -27.51 -0.92
N ALA A 400 -8.54 -26.24 -0.92
CA ALA A 400 -9.93 -25.91 -0.65
C ALA A 400 -10.85 -26.52 -1.71
N ALA A 401 -10.51 -26.41 -3.00
CA ALA A 401 -11.29 -27.01 -4.10
C ALA A 401 -11.33 -28.54 -3.98
N LEU A 402 -10.20 -29.20 -3.68
CA LEU A 402 -10.12 -30.64 -3.47
C LEU A 402 -10.96 -31.11 -2.25
N ARG A 403 -11.17 -30.26 -1.25
CA ARG A 403 -12.10 -30.51 -0.14
C ARG A 403 -13.58 -30.35 -0.54
N GLY A 404 -13.88 -29.96 -1.78
CA GLY A 404 -15.24 -29.74 -2.28
C GLY A 404 -15.78 -28.32 -2.04
N VAL A 405 -14.92 -27.36 -1.68
CA VAL A 405 -15.30 -25.95 -1.54
C VAL A 405 -15.53 -25.33 -2.92
N ASP A 406 -16.61 -24.61 -3.14
CA ASP A 406 -16.86 -23.82 -4.36
C ASP A 406 -15.94 -22.60 -4.38
N VAL A 407 -14.82 -22.72 -5.09
CA VAL A 407 -13.81 -21.66 -5.23
C VAL A 407 -14.06 -20.89 -6.51
N ARG A 408 -14.35 -19.58 -6.39
CA ARG A 408 -14.53 -18.68 -7.54
C ARG A 408 -13.63 -17.47 -7.43
N ILE A 409 -13.02 -17.10 -8.54
CA ILE A 409 -12.17 -15.93 -8.67
C ILE A 409 -12.79 -15.00 -9.71
N LEU A 410 -12.98 -13.74 -9.38
CA LEU A 410 -13.49 -12.70 -10.26
C LEU A 410 -12.40 -11.66 -10.50
N ILE A 411 -12.04 -11.46 -11.77
CA ILE A 411 -11.06 -10.47 -12.24
C ILE A 411 -11.66 -9.64 -13.38
N PRO A 412 -11.13 -8.44 -13.68
CA PRO A 412 -11.58 -7.69 -14.86
C PRO A 412 -11.19 -8.40 -16.16
N ASP A 413 -12.01 -8.27 -17.20
CA ASP A 413 -11.67 -8.80 -18.53
C ASP A 413 -10.55 -7.99 -19.18
N LYS A 414 -10.55 -6.67 -18.97
CA LYS A 414 -9.47 -5.76 -19.37
C LYS A 414 -8.92 -5.09 -18.12
N ALA A 415 -7.65 -5.34 -17.81
CA ALA A 415 -6.96 -4.67 -16.71
C ALA A 415 -6.38 -3.32 -17.20
N ASP A 416 -6.23 -2.39 -16.28
CA ASP A 416 -5.53 -1.12 -16.47
C ASP A 416 -4.01 -1.30 -16.58
N ASN A 417 -3.49 -2.41 -16.01
CA ASN A 417 -2.08 -2.78 -16.06
C ASN A 417 -1.87 -4.04 -16.92
N PHE A 418 -1.20 -3.86 -18.05
CA PHE A 418 -0.94 -4.95 -19.01
C PHE A 418 -0.10 -6.11 -18.43
N LEU A 419 0.90 -5.82 -17.58
CA LEU A 419 1.72 -6.87 -16.97
C LEU A 419 0.90 -7.72 -16.00
N VAL A 420 0.08 -7.09 -15.16
CA VAL A 420 -0.82 -7.79 -14.24
C VAL A 420 -1.84 -8.64 -15.00
N GLN A 421 -2.37 -8.12 -16.10
CA GLN A 421 -3.28 -8.87 -16.98
C GLN A 421 -2.62 -10.13 -17.56
N LEU A 422 -1.37 -10.02 -18.01
CA LEU A 422 -0.61 -11.17 -18.50
C LEU A 422 -0.33 -12.17 -17.37
N SER A 423 0.09 -11.69 -16.20
CA SER A 423 0.39 -12.57 -15.06
C SER A 423 -0.83 -13.36 -14.60
N ALA A 424 -2.02 -12.74 -14.58
CA ALA A 424 -3.26 -13.42 -14.22
C ALA A 424 -3.59 -14.64 -15.12
N TRP A 425 -3.18 -14.63 -16.40
CA TRP A 425 -3.34 -15.77 -17.29
C TRP A 425 -2.54 -17.00 -16.86
N SER A 426 -1.39 -16.82 -16.22
CA SER A 426 -0.51 -17.93 -15.83
C SER A 426 -1.13 -18.85 -14.78
N TYR A 427 -2.07 -18.35 -13.98
CA TYR A 427 -2.71 -19.10 -12.90
C TYR A 427 -3.97 -19.87 -13.36
N ILE A 428 -4.61 -19.46 -14.48
CA ILE A 428 -5.89 -20.04 -14.92
C ILE A 428 -5.78 -21.52 -15.17
N GLU A 429 -4.72 -21.97 -15.87
CA GLU A 429 -4.49 -23.40 -16.19
C GLU A 429 -4.34 -24.23 -14.91
N GLU A 430 -3.56 -23.76 -13.97
CA GLU A 430 -3.28 -24.46 -12.71
C GLU A 430 -4.53 -24.54 -11.81
N LEU A 431 -5.32 -23.48 -11.76
CA LEU A 431 -6.56 -23.42 -10.98
C LEU A 431 -7.67 -24.26 -11.59
N GLU A 432 -7.79 -24.28 -12.92
CA GLU A 432 -8.80 -25.04 -13.66
C GLU A 432 -8.63 -26.55 -13.46
N THR A 433 -7.40 -27.06 -13.29
CA THR A 433 -7.11 -28.50 -13.07
C THR A 433 -7.82 -29.10 -11.87
N VAL A 434 -8.13 -28.29 -10.87
CA VAL A 434 -8.85 -28.71 -9.64
C VAL A 434 -10.28 -28.19 -9.57
N GLY A 435 -10.81 -27.65 -10.69
CA GLY A 435 -12.20 -27.19 -10.81
C GLY A 435 -12.46 -25.80 -10.27
N ILE A 436 -11.43 -25.00 -9.97
CA ILE A 436 -11.59 -23.59 -9.59
C ILE A 436 -12.03 -22.78 -10.80
N LYS A 437 -13.07 -21.96 -10.62
CA LYS A 437 -13.66 -21.16 -11.69
C LYS A 437 -13.14 -19.73 -11.65
N THR A 438 -12.46 -19.31 -12.72
CA THR A 438 -12.02 -17.92 -12.90
C THR A 438 -12.97 -17.20 -13.84
N PHE A 439 -13.59 -16.12 -13.37
CA PHE A 439 -14.52 -15.30 -14.13
C PHE A 439 -13.87 -13.97 -14.51
N ARG A 440 -14.18 -13.48 -15.71
CA ARG A 440 -13.74 -12.19 -16.23
C ARG A 440 -14.93 -11.25 -16.38
N TYR A 441 -14.94 -10.17 -15.61
CA TYR A 441 -16.00 -9.17 -15.62
C TYR A 441 -15.96 -8.35 -16.92
N THR A 442 -17.10 -8.29 -17.64
CA THR A 442 -17.14 -7.77 -19.02
C THR A 442 -17.81 -6.41 -19.18
N LYS A 443 -18.59 -5.93 -18.21
CA LYS A 443 -19.33 -4.66 -18.33
C LYS A 443 -18.48 -3.40 -18.22
N GLY A 444 -17.27 -3.50 -17.67
CA GLY A 444 -16.38 -2.37 -17.44
C GLY A 444 -15.13 -2.80 -16.70
N PHE A 445 -14.47 -1.87 -16.02
CA PHE A 445 -13.33 -2.18 -15.18
C PHE A 445 -13.80 -2.50 -13.75
N MET A 446 -13.64 -3.76 -13.34
CA MET A 446 -13.95 -4.21 -11.99
C MET A 446 -12.74 -4.02 -11.08
N HIS A 447 -12.92 -3.24 -10.00
CA HIS A 447 -11.82 -2.85 -9.13
C HIS A 447 -12.08 -3.13 -7.63
N HIS A 448 -13.15 -3.81 -7.27
CA HIS A 448 -13.42 -4.11 -5.87
C HIS A 448 -12.50 -5.21 -5.29
N LYS A 449 -12.30 -5.20 -3.98
CA LYS A 449 -11.50 -6.14 -3.20
C LYS A 449 -12.41 -6.75 -2.15
N VAL A 450 -13.01 -7.86 -2.53
CA VAL A 450 -14.06 -8.52 -1.75
C VAL A 450 -13.76 -10.01 -1.66
N VAL A 451 -13.87 -10.58 -0.46
CA VAL A 451 -13.83 -12.02 -0.26
C VAL A 451 -15.06 -12.44 0.54
N VAL A 452 -15.73 -13.49 0.09
CA VAL A 452 -16.86 -14.13 0.78
C VAL A 452 -16.41 -15.52 1.21
N VAL A 453 -16.59 -15.84 2.49
CA VAL A 453 -16.28 -17.14 3.07
C VAL A 453 -17.55 -17.74 3.64
N ASP A 454 -18.02 -18.80 3.03
CA ASP A 454 -19.23 -19.53 3.40
C ASP A 454 -20.46 -18.61 3.55
N ASN A 455 -21.30 -18.87 4.55
CA ASN A 455 -22.29 -17.93 5.08
C ASN A 455 -21.80 -17.26 6.37
N ALA A 456 -20.48 -17.32 6.64
CA ALA A 456 -19.89 -16.95 7.91
C ALA A 456 -19.51 -15.48 7.96
N TYR A 457 -18.73 -15.02 6.97
CA TYR A 457 -18.29 -13.64 6.91
C TYR A 457 -17.88 -13.21 5.50
N SER A 458 -17.78 -11.91 5.31
CA SER A 458 -17.23 -11.29 4.11
C SER A 458 -16.22 -10.22 4.46
N THR A 459 -15.32 -9.92 3.52
CA THR A 459 -14.36 -8.83 3.65
C THR A 459 -14.52 -7.81 2.52
N ILE A 460 -14.39 -6.54 2.86
CA ILE A 460 -14.32 -5.43 1.91
C ILE A 460 -13.18 -4.53 2.35
N GLY A 461 -12.32 -4.14 1.43
CA GLY A 461 -11.16 -3.32 1.81
C GLY A 461 -10.37 -2.76 0.65
N THR A 462 -9.11 -2.50 0.91
CA THR A 462 -8.20 -1.90 -0.05
C THR A 462 -7.20 -2.88 -0.66
N ALA A 463 -6.98 -4.03 -0.01
CA ALA A 463 -5.98 -5.01 -0.40
C ALA A 463 -6.41 -5.82 -1.65
N ASN A 464 -5.65 -5.71 -2.73
CA ASN A 464 -5.77 -6.61 -3.87
C ASN A 464 -5.26 -7.99 -3.51
N PHE A 465 -5.65 -9.00 -4.28
CA PHE A 465 -5.14 -10.37 -4.11
C PHE A 465 -3.82 -10.56 -4.87
N ASP A 466 -2.83 -9.76 -4.51
CA ASP A 466 -1.50 -9.73 -5.13
C ASP A 466 -0.37 -9.58 -4.11
N ASN A 467 0.86 -9.90 -4.55
CA ASN A 467 2.05 -9.82 -3.71
C ASN A 467 2.34 -8.41 -3.21
N ARG A 468 1.99 -7.40 -3.99
CA ARG A 468 2.22 -6.01 -3.64
C ARG A 468 1.35 -5.58 -2.47
N SER A 469 0.05 -5.87 -2.50
CA SER A 469 -0.88 -5.57 -1.43
C SER A 469 -0.56 -6.34 -0.14
N PHE A 470 -0.12 -7.59 -0.28
CA PHE A 470 0.19 -8.41 0.89
C PHE A 470 1.50 -8.02 1.59
N ARG A 471 2.45 -7.36 0.89
CA ARG A 471 3.82 -7.20 1.38
C ARG A 471 4.41 -5.80 1.29
N LEU A 472 3.97 -4.98 0.34
CA LEU A 472 4.61 -3.71 0.02
C LEU A 472 3.72 -2.51 0.30
N ASN A 473 2.41 -2.71 0.37
CA ASN A 473 1.47 -1.63 0.62
C ASN A 473 1.02 -1.59 2.08
N PHE A 474 0.63 -0.40 2.52
CA PHE A 474 -0.22 -0.21 3.68
C PHE A 474 -1.66 -0.38 3.21
N GLU A 475 -2.35 -1.38 3.73
CA GLU A 475 -3.72 -1.72 3.34
C GLU A 475 -4.65 -1.70 4.56
N LEU A 476 -5.94 -1.72 4.31
CA LEU A 476 -6.99 -1.85 5.31
C LEU A 476 -8.08 -2.77 4.81
N THR A 477 -8.28 -3.89 5.50
CA THR A 477 -9.36 -4.84 5.23
C THR A 477 -10.36 -4.80 6.38
N MET A 478 -11.64 -4.61 6.05
CA MET A 478 -12.73 -4.78 7.00
C MET A 478 -13.30 -6.18 6.84
N ALA A 479 -13.44 -6.92 7.94
CA ALA A 479 -14.10 -8.23 7.94
C ALA A 479 -15.39 -8.16 8.77
N PHE A 480 -16.48 -8.71 8.24
CA PHE A 480 -17.82 -8.63 8.81
C PHE A 480 -18.38 -10.02 9.03
N ALA A 481 -18.45 -10.46 10.28
CA ALA A 481 -19.04 -11.73 10.68
C ALA A 481 -20.53 -11.52 11.01
N ASP A 482 -21.33 -11.29 9.97
CA ASP A 482 -22.78 -11.10 10.05
C ASP A 482 -23.45 -11.75 8.84
N ARG A 483 -24.42 -12.63 9.10
CA ARG A 483 -25.05 -13.43 8.06
C ARG A 483 -25.82 -12.56 7.06
N GLN A 484 -26.58 -11.59 7.53
CA GLN A 484 -27.41 -10.75 6.67
C GLN A 484 -26.55 -9.86 5.75
N PHE A 485 -25.48 -9.28 6.29
CA PHE A 485 -24.53 -8.51 5.49
C PHE A 485 -23.78 -9.40 4.50
N ASN A 486 -23.36 -10.60 4.92
CA ASN A 486 -22.72 -11.56 4.04
C ASN A 486 -23.64 -12.01 2.88
N GLU A 487 -24.94 -12.18 3.12
CA GLU A 487 -25.93 -12.46 2.07
C GLU A 487 -26.03 -11.30 1.05
N GLN A 488 -25.96 -10.03 1.50
CA GLN A 488 -25.94 -8.87 0.61
C GLN A 488 -24.69 -8.86 -0.29
N VAL A 489 -23.50 -9.08 0.30
CA VAL A 489 -22.24 -9.16 -0.43
C VAL A 489 -22.23 -10.35 -1.39
N THR A 490 -22.77 -11.49 -0.98
CA THR A 490 -22.91 -12.67 -1.82
C THR A 490 -23.77 -12.38 -3.06
N LYS A 491 -24.95 -11.78 -2.86
CA LYS A 491 -25.85 -11.40 -3.96
C LYS A 491 -25.22 -10.39 -4.91
N MET A 492 -24.45 -9.46 -4.37
CA MET A 492 -23.66 -8.52 -5.17
C MET A 492 -22.68 -9.25 -6.09
N LEU A 493 -21.90 -10.20 -5.55
CA LEU A 493 -20.97 -10.98 -6.36
C LEU A 493 -21.67 -11.92 -7.36
N GLU A 494 -22.83 -12.47 -7.02
CA GLU A 494 -23.65 -13.27 -7.97
C GLU A 494 -24.06 -12.44 -9.19
N ASN A 495 -24.45 -11.19 -8.98
CA ASN A 495 -24.75 -10.27 -10.07
C ASN A 495 -23.51 -9.96 -10.92
N ASP A 496 -22.33 -9.81 -10.28
CA ASP A 496 -21.07 -9.56 -10.98
C ASP A 496 -20.62 -10.81 -11.77
N PHE A 497 -20.81 -12.02 -11.24
CA PHE A 497 -20.57 -13.27 -11.98
C PHE A 497 -21.53 -13.41 -13.18
N ALA A 498 -22.79 -13.01 -13.05
CA ALA A 498 -23.74 -13.01 -14.16
C ALA A 498 -23.37 -12.04 -15.29
N CYS A 499 -22.57 -11.01 -14.96
CA CYS A 499 -22.02 -10.05 -15.93
C CYS A 499 -20.62 -10.44 -16.42
N SER A 500 -20.17 -11.66 -16.14
CA SER A 500 -18.82 -12.14 -16.43
C SER A 500 -18.85 -13.33 -17.36
N ARG A 501 -17.71 -13.57 -18.03
CA ARG A 501 -17.47 -14.79 -18.79
C ARG A 501 -16.49 -15.70 -18.04
N LEU A 502 -16.63 -16.99 -18.18
CA LEU A 502 -15.69 -17.95 -17.65
C LEU A 502 -14.39 -17.88 -18.48
N ALA A 503 -13.24 -17.79 -17.81
CA ALA A 503 -11.92 -17.91 -18.44
C ALA A 503 -11.45 -19.36 -18.37
N THR A 504 -10.86 -19.86 -19.46
CA THR A 504 -10.37 -21.24 -19.56
C THR A 504 -8.93 -21.29 -20.06
N SER A 505 -8.23 -22.34 -19.70
CA SER A 505 -6.87 -22.63 -20.21
C SER A 505 -6.86 -22.80 -21.74
N ALA A 506 -7.96 -23.28 -22.33
CA ALA A 506 -8.11 -23.40 -23.77
C ALA A 506 -7.94 -22.05 -24.50
N GLU A 507 -8.41 -20.94 -23.90
CA GLU A 507 -8.20 -19.60 -24.46
C GLU A 507 -6.71 -19.22 -24.50
N LEU A 508 -5.94 -19.54 -23.45
CA LEU A 508 -4.49 -19.32 -23.42
C LEU A 508 -3.77 -20.19 -24.43
N ASN A 509 -4.16 -21.46 -24.51
CA ASN A 509 -3.54 -22.44 -25.41
C ASN A 509 -3.80 -22.13 -26.89
N ALA A 510 -4.95 -21.50 -27.21
CA ALA A 510 -5.25 -21.00 -28.54
C ALA A 510 -4.41 -19.78 -28.97
N ARG A 511 -3.74 -19.10 -28.02
CA ARG A 511 -2.86 -17.96 -28.33
C ARG A 511 -1.52 -18.41 -28.92
N GLY A 512 -0.94 -17.56 -29.76
CA GLY A 512 0.37 -17.82 -30.38
C GLY A 512 1.50 -17.93 -29.35
N PHE A 513 2.61 -18.55 -29.74
CA PHE A 513 3.80 -18.79 -28.91
C PHE A 513 4.29 -17.52 -28.17
N TRP A 514 4.40 -16.39 -28.85
CA TRP A 514 4.91 -15.15 -28.26
C TRP A 514 4.01 -14.59 -27.14
N PHE A 515 2.70 -14.76 -27.26
CA PHE A 515 1.78 -14.36 -26.17
C PHE A 515 1.95 -15.27 -24.95
N ARG A 516 2.03 -16.59 -25.14
CA ARG A 516 2.26 -17.54 -24.05
C ARG A 516 3.61 -17.32 -23.37
N LEU A 517 4.66 -17.00 -24.15
CA LEU A 517 5.96 -16.63 -23.61
C LEU A 517 5.86 -15.33 -22.77
N ALA A 518 5.17 -14.31 -23.28
CA ALA A 518 4.95 -13.05 -22.56
C ALA A 518 4.22 -13.26 -21.22
N VAL A 519 3.22 -14.16 -21.17
CA VAL A 519 2.53 -14.56 -19.93
C VAL A 519 3.52 -15.15 -18.91
N ARG A 520 4.38 -16.08 -19.33
CA ARG A 520 5.38 -16.70 -18.45
C ARG A 520 6.48 -15.71 -18.01
N VAL A 521 6.88 -14.78 -18.88
CA VAL A 521 7.83 -13.71 -18.53
C VAL A 521 7.20 -12.73 -17.54
N ALA A 522 5.93 -12.36 -17.73
CA ALA A 522 5.22 -11.48 -16.79
C ALA A 522 5.12 -12.11 -15.39
N MET A 523 4.93 -13.42 -15.30
CA MET A 523 4.93 -14.16 -14.03
C MET A 523 6.25 -14.05 -13.26
N LEU A 524 7.40 -13.93 -13.94
CA LEU A 524 8.69 -13.72 -13.27
C LEU A 524 8.75 -12.39 -12.51
N LEU A 525 7.89 -11.42 -12.88
CA LEU A 525 7.76 -10.13 -12.21
C LEU A 525 6.70 -10.14 -11.10
N ALA A 526 6.00 -11.25 -10.87
CA ALA A 526 4.97 -11.39 -9.84
C ALA A 526 5.40 -10.92 -8.43
N PRO A 527 6.66 -11.12 -7.97
CA PRO A 527 7.09 -10.65 -6.65
C PRO A 527 7.08 -9.13 -6.45
N VAL A 528 6.98 -8.35 -7.53
CA VAL A 528 6.97 -6.87 -7.51
C VAL A 528 5.67 -6.25 -8.05
N GLN A 529 4.75 -7.12 -8.51
CA GLN A 529 3.41 -6.76 -8.99
C GLN A 529 2.38 -6.72 -7.87
#